data_42d5cc5e16b674ed99022a47c5548a25
#
_entry.id   42d5cc5e16b674ed99022a47c5548a25
#
_cell.length_a   1.000
_cell.length_b   1.000
_cell.length_c   1.000
_cell.angle_alpha   90.00
_cell.angle_beta   90.00
_cell.angle_gamma   90.00
#
_symmetry.space_group_name_H-M   'P 1'
#
loop_
_entity.id
_entity.type
_entity.pdbx_description
1 polymer ?
#
loop_
_entity_poly.entity_id
_entity_poly.type
_entity_poly.pdbx_seq_one_letter_code
_entity_poly.pdbx_strand_id
1 'polypeptide(L)'
;LQILKEQKIVVDALINNAGTLLNQPFSETTKEDFEKIYSVNVFGLASLTRLLLPIIAPKGHVVNISSMGGIGGSSKFAGLAAYSSSKGAVNILTELLAEEYKETGPSFNTLALGAVQTEMLAQAFPGFKAPLSAKEMAEYIFKFSMEGHNFFNGKTIPVSSSTP
;
A
#
# COMPACT_ATOMS: atom_id res chain seq x y z
N LEU A 1 15.29 2.70 -13.65
CA LEU A 1 16.31 1.97 -12.91
C LEU A 1 17.72 2.28 -13.42
N GLN A 2 17.93 2.25 -14.75
CA GLN A 2 19.24 2.53 -15.35
C GLN A 2 19.79 3.90 -14.93
N ILE A 3 18.98 4.96 -15.03
CA ILE A 3 19.34 6.32 -14.61
C ILE A 3 19.76 6.36 -13.14
N LEU A 4 19.00 5.70 -12.24
CA LEU A 4 19.32 5.67 -10.82
C LEU A 4 20.67 4.99 -10.55
N LYS A 5 20.96 3.90 -11.27
CA LYS A 5 22.24 3.20 -11.17
C LYS A 5 23.42 4.01 -11.71
N GLU A 6 23.24 4.66 -12.87
CA GLU A 6 24.26 5.52 -13.48
C GLU A 6 24.61 6.71 -12.57
N GLN A 7 23.61 7.28 -11.92
CA GLN A 7 23.78 8.39 -10.97
C GLN A 7 24.18 7.92 -9.57
N LYS A 8 24.35 6.60 -9.33
CA LYS A 8 24.70 6.00 -8.03
C LYS A 8 23.74 6.44 -6.90
N ILE A 9 22.45 6.60 -7.24
CA ILE A 9 21.43 6.98 -6.26
C ILE A 9 21.17 5.81 -5.31
N VAL A 10 21.19 6.11 -4.02
CA VAL A 10 20.70 5.22 -2.95
C VAL A 10 19.32 5.70 -2.55
N VAL A 11 18.37 4.78 -2.43
CA VAL A 11 16.99 5.06 -2.05
C VAL A 11 16.83 4.87 -0.54
N ASP A 12 16.53 5.92 0.20
CA ASP A 12 16.30 5.85 1.65
C ASP A 12 14.87 5.38 1.98
N ALA A 13 13.90 5.76 1.15
CA ALA A 13 12.50 5.34 1.33
C ALA A 13 11.83 5.06 -0.02
N LEU A 14 11.08 3.96 -0.09
CA LEU A 14 10.20 3.62 -1.20
C LEU A 14 8.75 3.62 -0.71
N ILE A 15 7.90 4.45 -1.30
CA ILE A 15 6.47 4.49 -1.01
C ILE A 15 5.70 3.88 -2.19
N ASN A 16 5.19 2.68 -2.02
CA ASN A 16 4.34 2.01 -3.00
C ASN A 16 2.89 2.49 -2.83
N ASN A 17 2.55 3.61 -3.45
CA ASN A 17 1.25 4.26 -3.35
C ASN A 17 0.32 3.95 -4.53
N ALA A 18 0.85 3.60 -5.70
CA ALA A 18 0.04 3.31 -6.88
C ALA A 18 -1.00 2.22 -6.60
N GLY A 19 -2.23 2.47 -7.01
CA GLY A 19 -3.33 1.54 -6.79
C GLY A 19 -4.52 1.84 -7.66
N THR A 20 -5.37 0.84 -7.83
CA THR A 20 -6.65 0.96 -8.54
C THR A 20 -7.74 0.23 -7.76
N LEU A 21 -8.98 0.64 -7.95
CA LEU A 21 -10.15 0.11 -7.28
C LEU A 21 -11.25 -0.17 -8.29
N LEU A 22 -12.00 -1.23 -8.07
CA LEU A 22 -13.27 -1.53 -8.71
C LEU A 22 -14.31 -1.71 -7.61
N ASN A 23 -15.45 -1.02 -7.74
CA ASN A 23 -16.62 -1.21 -6.89
C ASN A 23 -17.74 -1.81 -7.76
N GLN A 24 -17.95 -3.12 -7.62
CA GLN A 24 -18.88 -3.91 -8.42
C GLN A 24 -19.32 -5.15 -7.63
N PRO A 25 -20.59 -5.58 -7.72
CA PRO A 25 -21.05 -6.81 -7.09
C PRO A 25 -20.16 -8.00 -7.45
N PHE A 26 -19.88 -8.87 -6.47
CA PHE A 26 -19.01 -10.04 -6.70
C PHE A 26 -19.54 -10.95 -7.83
N SER A 27 -20.85 -11.10 -7.93
CA SER A 27 -21.48 -11.88 -9.00
C SER A 27 -21.22 -11.37 -10.43
N GLU A 28 -20.81 -10.10 -10.55
CA GLU A 28 -20.51 -9.45 -11.82
C GLU A 28 -19.01 -9.25 -12.03
N THR A 29 -18.19 -9.48 -10.99
CA THR A 29 -16.73 -9.28 -11.02
C THR A 29 -16.08 -10.45 -11.76
N THR A 30 -15.49 -10.16 -12.91
CA THR A 30 -14.87 -11.15 -13.77
C THR A 30 -13.45 -11.51 -13.33
N LYS A 31 -12.88 -12.57 -13.91
CA LYS A 31 -11.46 -12.91 -13.74
C LYS A 31 -10.56 -11.76 -14.22
N GLU A 32 -10.90 -11.16 -15.33
CA GLU A 32 -10.19 -10.05 -15.96
C GLU A 32 -10.17 -8.81 -15.03
N ASP A 33 -11.26 -8.55 -14.32
CA ASP A 33 -11.33 -7.49 -13.30
C ASP A 33 -10.36 -7.77 -12.15
N PHE A 34 -10.34 -9.01 -11.64
CA PHE A 34 -9.35 -9.42 -10.63
C PHE A 34 -7.94 -9.25 -11.14
N GLU A 35 -7.62 -9.75 -12.34
CA GLU A 35 -6.30 -9.63 -12.94
C GLU A 35 -5.85 -8.17 -13.07
N LYS A 36 -6.73 -7.27 -13.50
CA LYS A 36 -6.46 -5.84 -13.60
C LYS A 36 -6.13 -5.22 -12.24
N ILE A 37 -6.93 -5.50 -11.21
CA ILE A 37 -6.72 -4.99 -9.85
C ILE A 37 -5.40 -5.54 -9.27
N TYR A 38 -5.17 -6.83 -9.36
CA TYR A 38 -3.97 -7.46 -8.84
C TYR A 38 -2.70 -7.06 -9.61
N SER A 39 -2.81 -6.86 -10.92
CA SER A 39 -1.70 -6.39 -11.75
C SER A 39 -1.12 -5.07 -11.23
N VAL A 40 -1.95 -4.12 -10.83
CA VAL A 40 -1.50 -2.84 -10.29
C VAL A 40 -1.17 -2.96 -8.80
N ASN A 41 -2.13 -3.44 -8.00
CA ASN A 41 -2.04 -3.34 -6.54
C ASN A 41 -1.02 -4.30 -5.92
N VAL A 42 -0.76 -5.45 -6.56
CA VAL A 42 0.11 -6.51 -6.03
C VAL A 42 1.34 -6.71 -6.91
N PHE A 43 1.14 -7.05 -8.18
CA PHE A 43 2.26 -7.44 -9.06
C PHE A 43 3.14 -6.24 -9.43
N GLY A 44 2.55 -5.07 -9.66
CA GLY A 44 3.29 -3.83 -9.91
C GLY A 44 4.13 -3.42 -8.70
N LEU A 45 3.53 -3.44 -7.51
CA LEU A 45 4.20 -3.18 -6.24
C LEU A 45 5.37 -4.15 -6.00
N ALA A 46 5.12 -5.46 -6.13
CA ALA A 46 6.14 -6.49 -5.93
C ALA A 46 7.29 -6.35 -6.94
N SER A 47 6.95 -6.10 -8.21
CA SER A 47 7.94 -5.91 -9.28
C SER A 47 8.81 -4.69 -9.06
N LEU A 48 8.21 -3.54 -8.71
CA LEU A 48 8.94 -2.30 -8.42
C LEU A 48 9.86 -2.48 -7.21
N THR A 49 9.33 -3.03 -6.12
CA THR A 49 10.11 -3.30 -4.91
C THR A 49 11.31 -4.20 -5.22
N ARG A 50 11.11 -5.33 -5.90
CA ARG A 50 12.18 -6.24 -6.30
C ARG A 50 13.25 -5.58 -7.16
N LEU A 51 12.86 -4.70 -8.08
CA LEU A 51 13.78 -4.00 -8.96
C LEU A 51 14.62 -2.94 -8.22
N LEU A 52 14.04 -2.27 -7.23
CA LEU A 52 14.71 -1.21 -6.47
C LEU A 52 15.50 -1.75 -5.27
N LEU A 53 15.17 -2.93 -4.77
CA LEU A 53 15.78 -3.52 -3.58
C LEU A 53 17.32 -3.45 -3.55
N PRO A 54 18.05 -3.70 -4.67
CA PRO A 54 19.52 -3.62 -4.68
C PRO A 54 20.09 -2.21 -4.48
N ILE A 55 19.26 -1.17 -4.55
CA ILE A 55 19.67 0.23 -4.38
C ILE A 55 18.95 0.93 -3.22
N ILE A 56 18.10 0.22 -2.50
CA ILE A 56 17.53 0.71 -1.23
C ILE A 56 18.61 0.57 -0.16
N ALA A 57 18.77 1.61 0.67
CA ALA A 57 19.70 1.58 1.79
C ALA A 57 19.39 0.41 2.74
N PRO A 58 20.39 -0.28 3.32
CA PRO A 58 20.15 -1.38 4.28
C PRO A 58 19.30 -0.96 5.48
N LYS A 59 19.37 0.32 5.86
CA LYS A 59 18.51 0.93 6.91
C LYS A 59 17.38 1.77 6.31
N GLY A 60 17.03 1.54 5.05
CA GLY A 60 15.95 2.22 4.37
C GLY A 60 14.58 1.69 4.77
N HIS A 61 13.54 2.25 4.18
CA HIS A 61 12.17 1.91 4.52
C HIS A 61 11.31 1.71 3.26
N VAL A 62 10.63 0.58 3.17
CA VAL A 62 9.60 0.33 2.15
C VAL A 62 8.25 0.44 2.82
N VAL A 63 7.45 1.42 2.40
CA VAL A 63 6.11 1.67 2.91
C VAL A 63 5.09 1.32 1.84
N ASN A 64 4.29 0.30 2.09
CA ASN A 64 3.23 -0.13 1.20
C ASN A 64 1.89 0.49 1.62
N ILE A 65 1.20 1.13 0.69
CA ILE A 65 -0.12 1.71 0.95
C ILE A 65 -1.21 0.67 0.72
N SER A 66 -1.86 0.28 1.81
CA SER A 66 -2.97 -0.65 1.84
C SER A 66 -4.28 0.06 2.21
N SER A 67 -5.24 -0.69 2.67
CA SER A 67 -6.57 -0.21 3.07
C SER A 67 -7.05 -0.97 4.29
N MET A 68 -7.88 -0.32 5.10
CA MET A 68 -8.62 -0.98 6.19
C MET A 68 -9.40 -2.20 5.68
N GLY A 69 -9.93 -2.15 4.44
CA GLY A 69 -10.61 -3.29 3.81
C GLY A 69 -9.74 -4.53 3.62
N GLY A 70 -8.39 -4.39 3.59
CA GLY A 70 -7.42 -5.48 3.50
C GLY A 70 -7.06 -6.12 4.84
N ILE A 71 -7.49 -5.57 5.98
CA ILE A 71 -7.21 -6.13 7.30
C ILE A 71 -8.27 -7.17 7.67
N GLY A 72 -7.85 -8.35 8.14
CA GLY A 72 -8.76 -9.36 8.68
C GLY A 72 -9.54 -8.81 9.89
N GLY A 73 -10.84 -9.10 9.96
CA GLY A 73 -11.69 -8.64 11.06
C GLY A 73 -12.11 -7.16 11.00
N SER A 74 -11.60 -6.34 10.06
CA SER A 74 -12.06 -4.98 9.86
C SER A 74 -13.40 -4.92 9.12
N SER A 75 -14.03 -3.73 9.09
CA SER A 75 -15.23 -3.47 8.27
C SER A 75 -14.98 -3.83 6.80
N LYS A 76 -15.98 -4.45 6.18
CA LYS A 76 -15.96 -4.82 4.77
C LYS A 76 -17.11 -4.13 4.03
N PHE A 77 -16.83 -3.77 2.80
CA PHE A 77 -17.78 -3.08 1.93
C PHE A 77 -18.13 -3.97 0.75
N ALA A 78 -19.43 -4.17 0.50
CA ALA A 78 -19.90 -4.88 -0.67
C ALA A 78 -19.36 -4.20 -1.94
N GLY A 79 -19.07 -5.01 -2.96
CA GLY A 79 -18.49 -4.50 -4.21
C GLY A 79 -16.98 -4.38 -4.26
N LEU A 80 -16.28 -4.50 -3.14
CA LEU A 80 -14.81 -4.34 -3.08
C LEU A 80 -14.04 -5.67 -3.00
N ALA A 81 -14.59 -6.78 -3.50
CA ALA A 81 -13.97 -8.10 -3.36
C ALA A 81 -12.53 -8.15 -3.92
N ALA A 82 -12.34 -7.76 -5.20
CA ALA A 82 -11.04 -7.76 -5.85
C ALA A 82 -10.08 -6.75 -5.19
N TYR A 83 -10.56 -5.56 -4.86
CA TYR A 83 -9.76 -4.51 -4.23
C TYR A 83 -9.30 -4.93 -2.83
N SER A 84 -10.23 -5.28 -1.93
CA SER A 84 -9.90 -5.60 -0.54
C SER A 84 -9.00 -6.83 -0.43
N SER A 85 -9.23 -7.86 -1.26
CA SER A 85 -8.37 -9.04 -1.30
C SER A 85 -6.96 -8.70 -1.79
N SER A 86 -6.80 -7.82 -2.79
CA SER A 86 -5.50 -7.37 -3.25
C SER A 86 -4.73 -6.61 -2.15
N LYS A 87 -5.44 -5.79 -1.35
CA LYS A 87 -4.83 -5.07 -0.22
C LYS A 87 -4.46 -6.02 0.94
N GLY A 88 -5.23 -7.09 1.15
CA GLY A 88 -4.85 -8.18 2.05
C GLY A 88 -3.57 -8.90 1.61
N ALA A 89 -3.44 -9.18 0.30
CA ALA A 89 -2.23 -9.76 -0.27
C ALA A 89 -0.99 -8.86 -0.04
N VAL A 90 -1.13 -7.54 -0.19
CA VAL A 90 -0.05 -6.58 0.11
C VAL A 90 0.37 -6.64 1.58
N ASN A 91 -0.57 -6.77 2.52
CA ASN A 91 -0.26 -6.86 3.94
C ASN A 91 0.61 -8.09 4.23
N ILE A 92 0.20 -9.26 3.75
CA ILE A 92 0.96 -10.52 3.93
C ILE A 92 2.32 -10.47 3.23
N LEU A 93 2.37 -9.95 2.00
CA LEU A 93 3.65 -9.79 1.29
C LEU A 93 4.63 -8.91 2.08
N THR A 94 4.14 -7.83 2.70
CA THR A 94 4.96 -6.93 3.53
C THR A 94 5.57 -7.65 4.73
N GLU A 95 4.77 -8.46 5.43
CA GLU A 95 5.22 -9.26 6.58
C GLU A 95 6.31 -10.27 6.17
N LEU A 96 6.13 -10.94 5.02
CA LEU A 96 7.10 -11.91 4.50
C LEU A 96 8.41 -11.23 4.09
N LEU A 97 8.35 -10.09 3.40
CA LEU A 97 9.55 -9.35 3.01
C LEU A 97 10.31 -8.80 4.22
N ALA A 98 9.59 -8.33 5.24
CA ALA A 98 10.21 -7.90 6.49
C ALA A 98 10.97 -9.03 7.20
N GLU A 99 10.46 -10.26 7.18
CA GLU A 99 11.16 -11.42 7.74
C GLU A 99 12.35 -11.85 6.87
N GLU A 100 12.18 -11.86 5.55
CA GLU A 100 13.22 -12.28 4.62
C GLU A 100 14.45 -11.36 4.66
N TYR A 101 14.24 -10.04 4.84
CA TYR A 101 15.30 -9.03 4.78
C TYR A 101 15.68 -8.45 6.16
N LYS A 102 15.21 -9.01 7.26
CA LYS A 102 15.40 -8.46 8.62
C LYS A 102 16.84 -8.20 9.03
N GLU A 103 17.78 -9.02 8.54
CA GLU A 103 19.19 -8.93 8.90
C GLU A 103 20.01 -8.10 7.91
N THR A 104 19.56 -7.94 6.68
CA THR A 104 20.42 -7.46 5.59
C THR A 104 19.79 -6.33 4.77
N GLY A 105 18.52 -6.09 4.90
CA GLY A 105 17.77 -5.20 4.02
C GLY A 105 17.02 -4.07 4.75
N PRO A 106 16.21 -3.34 4.01
CA PRO A 106 15.36 -2.29 4.56
C PRO A 106 14.24 -2.87 5.44
N SER A 107 13.65 -2.02 6.25
CA SER A 107 12.37 -2.34 6.92
C SER A 107 11.20 -2.26 5.95
N PHE A 108 10.19 -3.10 6.17
CA PHE A 108 8.96 -3.14 5.38
C PHE A 108 7.76 -2.95 6.29
N ASN A 109 6.92 -1.97 6.00
CA ASN A 109 5.68 -1.78 6.73
C ASN A 109 4.52 -1.43 5.78
N THR A 110 3.31 -1.68 6.23
CA THR A 110 2.09 -1.32 5.51
C THR A 110 1.31 -0.29 6.30
N LEU A 111 0.86 0.77 5.64
CA LEU A 111 -0.15 1.69 6.16
C LEU A 111 -1.51 1.32 5.56
N ALA A 112 -2.40 0.79 6.39
CA ALA A 112 -3.76 0.44 6.00
C ALA A 112 -4.67 1.65 6.23
N LEU A 113 -4.89 2.42 5.17
CA LEU A 113 -5.60 3.68 5.25
C LEU A 113 -7.12 3.44 5.36
N GLY A 114 -7.76 4.27 6.20
CA GLY A 114 -9.20 4.48 6.18
C GLY A 114 -9.62 5.45 5.08
N ALA A 115 -10.72 6.17 5.29
CA ALA A 115 -11.24 7.12 4.32
C ALA A 115 -10.35 8.37 4.21
N VAL A 116 -9.86 8.62 3.00
CA VAL A 116 -9.10 9.82 2.63
C VAL A 116 -9.77 10.45 1.41
N GLN A 117 -9.98 11.77 1.42
CA GLN A 117 -10.64 12.49 0.33
C GLN A 117 -9.77 12.49 -0.92
N THR A 118 -10.01 11.52 -1.80
CA THR A 118 -9.33 11.30 -3.07
C THR A 118 -10.35 11.10 -4.19
N GLU A 119 -9.90 11.22 -5.43
CA GLU A 119 -10.74 10.90 -6.61
C GLU A 119 -11.21 9.44 -6.57
N MET A 120 -10.33 8.52 -6.17
CA MET A 120 -10.66 7.09 -6.03
C MET A 120 -11.80 6.88 -5.03
N LEU A 121 -11.77 7.54 -3.87
CA LEU A 121 -12.83 7.45 -2.87
C LEU A 121 -14.15 8.04 -3.41
N ALA A 122 -14.11 9.19 -4.06
CA ALA A 122 -15.28 9.83 -4.63
C ALA A 122 -15.96 9.00 -5.72
N GLN A 123 -15.18 8.26 -6.51
CA GLN A 123 -15.69 7.32 -7.51
C GLN A 123 -16.32 6.07 -6.86
N ALA A 124 -15.66 5.53 -5.83
CA ALA A 124 -16.12 4.32 -5.16
C ALA A 124 -17.35 4.55 -4.26
N PHE A 125 -17.44 5.72 -3.64
CA PHE A 125 -18.50 6.10 -2.70
C PHE A 125 -19.01 7.52 -3.01
N PRO A 126 -19.84 7.68 -4.07
CA PRO A 126 -20.36 9.00 -4.45
C PRO A 126 -21.11 9.68 -3.29
N GLY A 127 -20.77 10.93 -3.03
CA GLY A 127 -21.40 11.73 -1.97
C GLY A 127 -20.79 11.54 -0.57
N PHE A 128 -19.95 10.54 -0.34
CA PHE A 128 -19.22 10.41 0.94
C PHE A 128 -18.12 11.47 1.04
N LYS A 129 -18.02 12.10 2.20
CA LYS A 129 -16.95 13.07 2.51
C LYS A 129 -16.04 12.50 3.58
N ALA A 130 -14.79 12.28 3.23
CA ALA A 130 -13.79 11.80 4.18
C ALA A 130 -13.36 12.92 5.14
N PRO A 131 -13.00 12.57 6.39
CA PRO A 131 -12.55 13.56 7.37
C PRO A 131 -11.15 14.12 7.08
N LEU A 132 -10.31 13.37 6.34
CA LEU A 132 -8.94 13.74 6.01
C LEU A 132 -8.79 14.04 4.52
N SER A 133 -8.07 15.10 4.20
CA SER A 133 -7.65 15.40 2.84
C SER A 133 -6.48 14.52 2.39
N ALA A 134 -6.30 14.39 1.07
CA ALA A 134 -5.15 13.70 0.50
C ALA A 134 -3.81 14.33 0.94
N LYS A 135 -3.76 15.66 1.12
CA LYS A 135 -2.56 16.38 1.56
C LYS A 135 -2.18 16.01 3.00
N GLU A 136 -3.13 16.06 3.93
CA GLU A 136 -2.87 15.68 5.35
C GLU A 136 -2.37 14.24 5.45
N MET A 137 -2.98 13.32 4.70
CA MET A 137 -2.53 11.93 4.67
C MET A 137 -1.14 11.78 4.05
N ALA A 138 -0.83 12.51 2.97
CA ALA A 138 0.48 12.49 2.35
C ALA A 138 1.58 13.01 3.29
N GLU A 139 1.32 14.04 4.07
CA GLU A 139 2.24 14.54 5.10
C GLU A 139 2.52 13.49 6.19
N TYR A 140 1.50 12.77 6.62
CA TYR A 140 1.66 11.64 7.55
C TYR A 140 2.49 10.50 6.94
N ILE A 141 2.16 10.07 5.72
CA ILE A 141 2.87 9.00 5.00
C ILE A 141 4.35 9.38 4.84
N PHE A 142 4.65 10.63 4.46
CA PHE A 142 6.02 11.12 4.34
C PHE A 142 6.78 11.01 5.67
N LYS A 143 6.23 11.53 6.76
CA LYS A 143 6.86 11.44 8.09
C LYS A 143 7.09 9.98 8.50
N PHE A 144 6.08 9.14 8.31
CA PHE A 144 6.20 7.71 8.61
C PHE A 144 7.27 7.02 7.75
N SER A 145 7.40 7.37 6.47
CA SER A 145 8.42 6.78 5.60
C SER A 145 9.84 7.11 6.05
N MET A 146 10.04 8.26 6.69
CA MET A 146 11.35 8.71 7.18
C MET A 146 11.69 8.19 8.58
N GLU A 147 10.70 7.91 9.42
CA GLU A 147 10.93 7.64 10.84
C GLU A 147 10.35 6.31 11.33
N GLY A 148 9.32 5.78 10.65
CA GLY A 148 8.54 4.63 11.12
C GLY A 148 9.36 3.34 11.26
N HIS A 149 10.39 3.16 10.42
CA HIS A 149 11.29 2.01 10.48
C HIS A 149 12.11 1.91 11.77
N ASN A 150 12.23 2.99 12.53
CA ASN A 150 12.89 2.97 13.84
C ASN A 150 12.05 2.22 14.90
N PHE A 151 10.77 2.06 14.67
CA PHE A 151 9.81 1.48 15.63
C PHE A 151 9.11 0.22 15.09
N PHE A 152 9.02 0.09 13.76
CA PHE A 152 8.22 -0.94 13.12
C PHE A 152 8.99 -1.65 12.01
N ASN A 153 8.85 -2.97 11.97
CA ASN A 153 9.22 -3.80 10.83
C ASN A 153 8.21 -4.96 10.71
N GLY A 154 7.70 -5.22 9.52
CA GLY A 154 6.70 -6.25 9.25
C GLY A 154 5.32 -5.94 9.83
N LYS A 155 4.96 -4.65 9.98
CA LYS A 155 3.69 -4.28 10.60
C LYS A 155 2.70 -3.73 9.59
N THR A 156 1.45 -4.17 9.71
CA THR A 156 0.29 -3.53 9.10
C THR A 156 -0.33 -2.59 10.13
N ILE A 157 -0.23 -1.29 9.87
CA ILE A 157 -0.63 -0.22 10.79
C ILE A 157 -1.93 0.39 10.29
N PRO A 158 -3.05 0.24 11.02
CA PRO A 158 -4.30 0.93 10.71
C PRO A 158 -4.12 2.44 10.85
N VAL A 159 -4.46 3.20 9.82
CA VAL A 159 -4.41 4.67 9.80
C VAL A 159 -5.80 5.18 9.45
N SER A 160 -6.64 5.25 10.45
CA SER A 160 -8.04 5.65 10.27
C SER A 160 -8.61 6.24 11.54
N SER A 161 -9.23 7.40 11.43
CA SER A 161 -10.13 7.94 12.48
C SER A 161 -11.59 7.56 12.22
N SER A 162 -11.90 7.11 11.00
CA SER A 162 -13.22 6.62 10.60
C SER A 162 -13.09 5.68 9.41
N THR A 163 -13.99 4.71 9.33
CA THR A 163 -14.23 3.91 8.10
C THR A 163 -15.54 4.38 7.49
N PRO A 164 -15.66 4.36 6.14
CA PRO A 164 -16.91 4.68 5.47
C PRO A 164 -18.06 3.79 5.95
#